data_3a1d2f5997fef045f6d237fd90b2c3a9
#
_entry.id   3a1d2f5997fef045f6d237fd90b2c3a9
#
_cell.length_a   1.000
_cell.length_b   1.000
_cell.length_c   1.000
_cell.angle_alpha   90.00
_cell.angle_beta   90.00
_cell.angle_gamma   90.00
#
_symmetry.space_group_name_H-M   'P 1'
#
loop_
_entity.id
_entity.type
_entity.pdbx_description
1 polymer ?
#
loop_
_entity_poly.entity_id
_entity_poly.type
_entity_poly.pdbx_seq_one_letter_code
_entity_poly.pdbx_strand_id
1 'polypeptide(L)'
;MPLQFGIWAPVCGGWLRVINPERNWSISDLVELAVQADRVGYDFYYIPEHYLNAVHGPDHGVTDAWLTAGAVSLATQEIKIVTAVQPGFKLPAVVAKLSAALQNQPGGGRFGLSGIAGWWQLEVESYGDVWLAHGDRYARLEEYLQIIRGLWTTADFNYRGKYYTITQGILAERPTPLPLVFIAGESERAIDLAARLGDYLFINADDVEKTAALVEKVKRWASDRYQRQIQVAMSAFAIVRPTRVEAESRLDKIYRSADTRKIRYFQQQIDANAVAHNKLDIGQTIEANLGLSARFVGDPQTVIRRLRDYESIGVDLIIFKFESTREDALYFHQQVIDRYAHPYPLISR
;
A
#
# COMPACT_ATOMS: atom_id res chain seq x y z
N MET A 1 17.27 -7.54 -7.40
CA MET A 1 17.43 -7.11 -5.98
C MET A 1 16.75 -8.18 -5.14
N PRO A 2 17.14 -8.42 -3.87
CA PRO A 2 16.42 -9.34 -3.00
C PRO A 2 14.99 -8.82 -2.74
N LEU A 3 14.08 -9.76 -2.45
CA LEU A 3 12.69 -9.41 -2.08
C LEU A 3 12.68 -8.53 -0.82
N GLN A 4 11.96 -7.42 -0.88
CA GLN A 4 11.81 -6.46 0.22
C GLN A 4 10.51 -6.70 0.99
N PHE A 5 10.47 -6.25 2.25
CA PHE A 5 9.36 -6.49 3.15
C PHE A 5 8.87 -5.19 3.80
N GLY A 6 7.57 -5.00 3.85
CA GLY A 6 6.98 -3.85 4.49
C GLY A 6 5.80 -4.20 5.39
N ILE A 7 5.38 -3.23 6.20
CA ILE A 7 4.20 -3.29 7.04
C ILE A 7 3.20 -2.25 6.55
N TRP A 8 1.94 -2.64 6.48
CA TRP A 8 0.82 -1.75 6.23
C TRP A 8 0.29 -1.17 7.55
N ALA A 9 0.26 0.14 7.69
CA ALA A 9 -0.23 0.83 8.88
C ALA A 9 -1.75 0.63 9.06
N PRO A 10 -2.23 0.17 10.23
CA PRO A 10 -3.65 -0.09 10.47
C PRO A 10 -4.44 1.19 10.85
N VAL A 11 -4.42 2.20 10.00
CA VAL A 11 -5.06 3.52 10.24
C VAL A 11 -6.57 3.44 10.50
N CYS A 12 -7.22 2.37 10.02
CA CYS A 12 -8.64 2.11 10.23
C CYS A 12 -8.95 1.28 11.49
N GLY A 13 -7.96 0.93 12.31
CA GLY A 13 -8.17 0.17 13.54
C GLY A 13 -8.28 -1.35 13.38
N GLY A 14 -7.98 -1.90 12.22
CA GLY A 14 -8.00 -3.34 11.94
C GLY A 14 -8.31 -3.67 10.48
N TRP A 15 -8.44 -4.96 10.18
CA TRP A 15 -8.47 -5.42 8.79
C TRP A 15 -9.72 -6.19 8.40
N LEU A 16 -10.42 -6.77 9.34
CA LEU A 16 -11.26 -7.94 9.07
C LEU A 16 -12.75 -7.67 9.06
N ARG A 17 -13.19 -6.43 9.17
CA ARG A 17 -14.62 -6.10 9.31
C ARG A 17 -15.31 -7.01 10.33
N VAL A 18 -14.62 -7.26 11.44
CA VAL A 18 -15.13 -8.07 12.55
C VAL A 18 -16.26 -7.35 13.29
N ILE A 19 -17.10 -8.11 14.01
CA ILE A 19 -18.22 -7.57 14.77
C ILE A 19 -17.74 -6.57 15.83
N ASN A 20 -16.68 -6.93 16.56
CA ASN A 20 -16.06 -6.07 17.57
C ASN A 20 -14.70 -5.58 17.00
N PRO A 21 -14.64 -4.37 16.45
CA PRO A 21 -13.37 -3.81 15.99
C PRO A 21 -12.43 -3.63 17.19
N GLU A 22 -11.16 -3.97 16.99
CA GLU A 22 -10.13 -3.59 17.93
C GLU A 22 -10.05 -2.07 18.03
N ARG A 23 -9.40 -1.56 19.08
CA ARG A 23 -9.30 -0.13 19.37
C ARG A 23 -8.86 0.71 18.15
N ASN A 24 -9.28 1.96 18.12
CA ASN A 24 -8.74 2.94 17.20
C ASN A 24 -7.24 3.12 17.43
N TRP A 25 -6.46 3.08 16.37
CA TRP A 25 -5.03 3.35 16.43
C TRP A 25 -4.78 4.86 16.41
N SER A 26 -4.13 5.38 17.45
CA SER A 26 -3.67 6.77 17.49
C SER A 26 -2.40 6.94 16.63
N ILE A 27 -2.02 8.19 16.34
CA ILE A 27 -0.72 8.48 15.71
C ILE A 27 0.43 7.90 16.54
N SER A 28 0.37 8.00 17.86
CA SER A 28 1.38 7.42 18.76
C SER A 28 1.51 5.91 18.60
N ASP A 29 0.40 5.19 18.51
CA ASP A 29 0.40 3.74 18.29
C ASP A 29 1.04 3.36 16.94
N LEU A 30 0.74 4.14 15.89
CA LEU A 30 1.30 3.93 14.55
C LEU A 30 2.81 4.26 14.50
N VAL A 31 3.25 5.28 15.22
CA VAL A 31 4.67 5.61 15.36
C VAL A 31 5.41 4.52 16.12
N GLU A 32 4.87 4.00 17.23
CA GLU A 32 5.47 2.89 17.97
C GLU A 32 5.62 1.64 17.10
N LEU A 33 4.60 1.33 16.29
CA LEU A 33 4.66 0.22 15.32
C LEU A 33 5.76 0.43 14.28
N ALA A 34 5.86 1.65 13.72
CA ALA A 34 6.89 1.99 12.74
C ALA A 34 8.31 1.92 13.32
N VAL A 35 8.51 2.42 14.56
CA VAL A 35 9.79 2.31 15.27
C VAL A 35 10.17 0.86 15.54
N GLN A 36 9.19 0.03 15.90
CA GLN A 36 9.41 -1.40 16.08
C GLN A 36 9.80 -2.07 14.76
N ALA A 37 9.11 -1.75 13.66
CA ALA A 37 9.41 -2.26 12.32
C ALA A 37 10.80 -1.85 11.83
N ASP A 38 11.17 -0.58 12.03
CA ASP A 38 12.48 -0.02 11.70
C ASP A 38 13.62 -0.76 12.44
N ARG A 39 13.45 -0.96 13.75
CA ARG A 39 14.43 -1.65 14.60
C ARG A 39 14.69 -3.10 14.23
N VAL A 40 13.67 -3.82 13.76
CA VAL A 40 13.84 -5.22 13.36
C VAL A 40 14.25 -5.37 11.89
N GLY A 41 14.21 -4.30 11.09
CA GLY A 41 14.74 -4.29 9.73
C GLY A 41 13.69 -4.48 8.62
N TYR A 42 12.45 -4.08 8.82
CA TYR A 42 11.52 -3.93 7.69
C TYR A 42 11.97 -2.80 6.76
N ASP A 43 11.83 -3.01 5.45
CA ASP A 43 12.23 -2.04 4.44
C ASP A 43 11.24 -0.90 4.27
N PHE A 44 9.93 -1.17 4.43
CA PHE A 44 8.85 -0.21 4.14
C PHE A 44 7.78 -0.16 5.22
N TYR A 45 7.28 1.05 5.47
CA TYR A 45 6.07 1.33 6.24
C TYR A 45 5.06 2.04 5.34
N TYR A 46 4.00 1.35 4.95
CA TYR A 46 2.98 1.87 4.05
C TYR A 46 1.80 2.41 4.84
N ILE A 47 1.46 3.68 4.62
CA ILE A 47 0.39 4.40 5.31
C ILE A 47 -0.73 4.69 4.29
N PRO A 48 -1.86 3.95 4.34
CA PRO A 48 -2.99 4.23 3.47
C PRO A 48 -3.64 5.56 3.83
N GLU A 49 -4.11 6.32 2.84
CA GLU A 49 -4.89 7.53 3.06
C GLU A 49 -6.37 7.20 3.01
N HIS A 50 -7.06 7.45 4.11
CA HIS A 50 -8.51 7.39 4.23
C HIS A 50 -9.01 8.56 5.05
N TYR A 51 -10.16 9.07 4.68
CA TYR A 51 -10.90 10.14 5.38
C TYR A 51 -12.13 9.59 6.10
N LEU A 52 -12.66 8.46 5.62
CA LEU A 52 -13.67 7.66 6.27
C LEU A 52 -13.12 6.27 6.56
N ASN A 53 -13.61 5.62 7.62
CA ASN A 53 -13.12 4.29 7.98
C ASN A 53 -13.70 3.23 7.04
N ALA A 54 -12.85 2.74 6.13
CA ALA A 54 -13.21 1.76 5.12
C ALA A 54 -13.40 0.33 5.68
N VAL A 55 -12.94 0.07 6.90
CA VAL A 55 -12.97 -1.27 7.51
C VAL A 55 -14.20 -1.44 8.40
N HIS A 56 -14.47 -0.48 9.25
CA HIS A 56 -15.52 -0.59 10.28
C HIS A 56 -16.77 0.23 9.99
N GLY A 57 -16.73 1.14 9.02
CA GLY A 57 -17.82 2.01 8.62
C GLY A 57 -17.49 3.50 8.81
N PRO A 58 -18.19 4.39 8.11
CA PRO A 58 -17.85 5.82 8.04
C PRO A 58 -18.00 6.57 9.37
N ASP A 59 -18.71 6.01 10.31
CA ASP A 59 -18.93 6.52 11.67
C ASP A 59 -17.81 6.17 12.66
N HIS A 60 -16.83 5.37 12.23
CA HIS A 60 -15.65 5.05 13.03
C HIS A 60 -14.49 5.99 12.70
N GLY A 61 -13.63 6.26 13.69
CA GLY A 61 -12.43 7.07 13.50
C GLY A 61 -11.43 6.44 12.52
N VAL A 62 -10.67 7.30 11.85
CA VAL A 62 -9.52 6.94 11.01
C VAL A 62 -8.38 7.91 11.30
N THR A 63 -7.15 7.40 11.35
CA THR A 63 -5.99 8.23 11.65
C THR A 63 -5.45 8.88 10.39
N ASP A 64 -5.13 10.20 10.45
CA ASP A 64 -4.62 10.95 9.30
C ASP A 64 -3.25 10.42 8.85
N ALA A 65 -3.14 10.17 7.54
CA ALA A 65 -1.96 9.54 6.94
C ALA A 65 -0.75 10.47 6.89
N TRP A 66 -0.93 11.76 6.60
CA TRP A 66 0.16 12.71 6.41
C TRP A 66 0.74 13.18 7.73
N LEU A 67 -0.09 13.39 8.74
CA LEU A 67 0.36 13.65 10.12
C LEU A 67 1.13 12.44 10.66
N THR A 68 0.64 11.25 10.40
CA THR A 68 1.34 9.99 10.77
C THR A 68 2.69 9.88 10.07
N ALA A 69 2.74 10.13 8.75
CA ALA A 69 3.99 10.10 7.99
C ALA A 69 5.04 11.07 8.53
N GLY A 70 4.61 12.30 8.91
CA GLY A 70 5.48 13.27 9.55
C GLY A 70 6.04 12.77 10.87
N ALA A 71 5.20 12.25 11.74
CA ALA A 71 5.62 11.74 13.04
C ALA A 71 6.54 10.52 12.91
N VAL A 72 6.22 9.56 12.02
CA VAL A 72 7.05 8.38 11.74
C VAL A 72 8.40 8.78 11.17
N SER A 73 8.45 9.77 10.26
CA SER A 73 9.70 10.22 9.63
C SER A 73 10.71 10.76 10.64
N LEU A 74 10.23 11.39 11.71
CA LEU A 74 11.06 11.91 12.80
C LEU A 74 11.48 10.83 13.83
N ALA A 75 10.72 9.75 13.93
CA ALA A 75 10.92 8.70 14.94
C ALA A 75 11.72 7.50 14.43
N THR A 76 11.93 7.36 13.12
CA THR A 76 12.59 6.21 12.47
C THR A 76 13.86 6.63 11.73
N GLN A 77 14.75 5.66 11.41
CA GLN A 77 16.07 5.95 10.80
C GLN A 77 16.23 5.37 9.39
N GLU A 78 15.84 4.12 9.15
CA GLU A 78 16.14 3.37 7.92
C GLU A 78 14.90 3.04 7.10
N ILE A 79 13.77 2.76 7.76
CA ILE A 79 12.54 2.30 7.10
C ILE A 79 12.01 3.36 6.12
N LYS A 80 11.68 2.95 4.90
CA LYS A 80 11.07 3.82 3.90
C LYS A 80 9.59 4.01 4.20
N ILE A 81 9.12 5.25 4.14
CA ILE A 81 7.74 5.62 4.45
C ILE A 81 7.00 5.89 3.15
N VAL A 82 5.95 5.14 2.86
CA VAL A 82 5.11 5.36 1.69
C VAL A 82 3.74 5.82 2.15
N THR A 83 3.32 7.00 1.71
CA THR A 83 1.98 7.52 2.01
C THR A 83 1.11 7.46 0.76
N ALA A 84 -0.07 6.88 0.87
CA ALA A 84 -1.04 6.91 -0.19
C ALA A 84 -1.55 8.34 -0.43
N VAL A 85 -1.92 8.64 -1.67
CA VAL A 85 -2.56 9.90 -2.04
C VAL A 85 -3.61 9.66 -3.12
N GLN A 86 -4.76 10.30 -2.94
CA GLN A 86 -5.83 10.30 -3.92
C GLN A 86 -6.12 11.72 -4.39
N PRO A 87 -6.18 11.98 -5.72
CA PRO A 87 -6.62 13.27 -6.24
C PRO A 87 -8.00 13.66 -5.74
N GLY A 88 -8.17 14.94 -5.40
CA GLY A 88 -9.43 15.49 -4.92
C GLY A 88 -9.37 15.96 -3.46
N PHE A 89 -8.65 15.27 -2.60
CA PHE A 89 -8.53 15.68 -1.21
C PHE A 89 -7.46 16.76 -0.97
N LYS A 90 -6.39 16.74 -1.79
CA LYS A 90 -5.31 17.74 -1.73
C LYS A 90 -4.93 18.18 -3.15
N LEU A 91 -4.55 19.44 -3.30
CA LEU A 91 -3.99 19.93 -4.57
C LEU A 91 -2.61 19.30 -4.84
N PRO A 92 -2.25 19.00 -6.10
CA PRO A 92 -0.97 18.37 -6.41
C PRO A 92 0.25 19.19 -5.98
N ALA A 93 0.18 20.51 -6.07
CA ALA A 93 1.27 21.40 -5.61
C ALA A 93 1.47 21.33 -4.09
N VAL A 94 0.39 21.17 -3.31
CA VAL A 94 0.47 20.97 -1.86
C VAL A 94 1.16 19.65 -1.54
N VAL A 95 0.79 18.57 -2.24
CA VAL A 95 1.41 17.26 -2.06
C VAL A 95 2.88 17.27 -2.50
N ALA A 96 3.22 17.96 -3.58
CA ALA A 96 4.63 18.13 -3.98
C ALA A 96 5.46 18.77 -2.86
N LYS A 97 4.91 19.79 -2.17
CA LYS A 97 5.57 20.45 -1.04
C LYS A 97 5.68 19.55 0.19
N LEU A 98 4.59 18.86 0.57
CA LEU A 98 4.59 17.94 1.71
C LEU A 98 5.59 16.80 1.51
N SER A 99 5.60 16.22 0.31
CA SER A 99 6.53 15.13 -0.05
C SER A 99 7.99 15.59 -0.02
N ALA A 100 8.27 16.79 -0.52
CA ALA A 100 9.63 17.37 -0.45
C ALA A 100 10.06 17.62 0.99
N ALA A 101 9.16 18.11 1.84
CA ALA A 101 9.46 18.33 3.26
C ALA A 101 9.77 17.02 3.99
N LEU A 102 9.03 15.93 3.70
CA LEU A 102 9.30 14.60 4.27
C LEU A 102 10.60 13.99 3.73
N GLN A 103 10.87 14.19 2.44
CA GLN A 103 12.06 13.66 1.78
C GLN A 103 13.35 14.32 2.25
N ASN A 104 13.31 15.63 2.54
CA ASN A 104 14.46 16.43 2.92
C ASN A 104 14.70 16.51 4.44
N GLN A 105 13.99 15.72 5.26
CA GLN A 105 14.26 15.63 6.70
C GLN A 105 15.69 15.14 6.96
N PRO A 106 16.33 15.52 8.08
CA PRO A 106 17.58 14.91 8.51
C PRO A 106 17.46 13.38 8.55
N GLY A 107 18.37 12.66 7.91
CA GLY A 107 18.23 11.22 7.67
C GLY A 107 17.19 10.86 6.59
N GLY A 108 16.78 11.85 5.76
CA GLY A 108 15.77 11.71 4.71
C GLY A 108 16.21 10.85 3.52
N GLY A 109 15.51 11.00 2.40
CA GLY A 109 15.71 10.14 1.22
C GLY A 109 14.88 8.86 1.28
N ARG A 110 13.96 8.75 2.25
CA ARG A 110 13.18 7.55 2.58
C ARG A 110 11.69 7.67 2.29
N PHE A 111 11.23 8.79 1.72
CA PHE A 111 9.82 9.01 1.46
C PHE A 111 9.41 8.50 0.08
N GLY A 112 8.22 7.93 0.00
CA GLY A 112 7.54 7.52 -1.22
C GLY A 112 6.07 7.93 -1.23
N LEU A 113 5.52 8.07 -2.42
CA LEU A 113 4.13 8.47 -2.66
C LEU A 113 3.41 7.37 -3.42
N SER A 114 2.24 6.93 -2.95
CA SER A 114 1.41 5.94 -3.64
C SER A 114 0.16 6.60 -4.22
N GLY A 115 0.14 6.81 -5.54
CA GLY A 115 -0.99 7.37 -6.26
C GLY A 115 -2.12 6.35 -6.42
N ILE A 116 -3.33 6.72 -5.96
CA ILE A 116 -4.56 5.93 -6.03
C ILE A 116 -5.60 6.73 -6.83
N ALA A 117 -6.21 6.11 -7.85
CA ALA A 117 -7.21 6.80 -8.67
C ALA A 117 -8.56 7.04 -7.95
N GLY A 118 -8.77 6.37 -6.83
CA GLY A 118 -10.01 6.40 -6.04
C GLY A 118 -10.92 5.20 -6.32
N TRP A 119 -11.60 4.75 -5.27
CA TRP A 119 -12.46 3.57 -5.32
C TRP A 119 -13.77 3.72 -4.52
N TRP A 120 -13.87 4.73 -3.64
CA TRP A 120 -14.99 4.88 -2.72
C TRP A 120 -15.68 6.24 -2.92
N GLN A 121 -16.82 6.22 -3.61
CA GLN A 121 -17.58 7.41 -3.96
C GLN A 121 -18.01 8.22 -2.74
N LEU A 122 -18.55 7.55 -1.70
CA LEU A 122 -19.00 8.23 -0.48
C LEU A 122 -17.88 9.05 0.17
N GLU A 123 -16.67 8.51 0.24
CA GLU A 123 -15.52 9.21 0.83
C GLU A 123 -15.20 10.49 0.06
N VAL A 124 -15.16 10.40 -1.27
CA VAL A 124 -14.88 11.54 -2.17
C VAL A 124 -15.92 12.64 -2.02
N GLU A 125 -17.20 12.29 -2.10
CA GLU A 125 -18.32 13.26 -2.05
C GLU A 125 -18.48 13.88 -0.66
N SER A 126 -18.22 13.10 0.42
CA SER A 126 -18.29 13.61 1.80
C SER A 126 -17.21 14.67 2.10
N TYR A 127 -16.15 14.70 1.33
CA TYR A 127 -15.05 15.66 1.47
C TYR A 127 -15.07 16.76 0.39
N GLY A 128 -16.19 16.89 -0.33
CA GLY A 128 -16.47 18.04 -1.20
C GLY A 128 -15.92 17.93 -2.61
N ASP A 129 -15.48 16.75 -3.04
CA ASP A 129 -15.06 16.51 -4.41
C ASP A 129 -16.11 15.74 -5.21
N VAL A 130 -15.97 15.70 -6.53
CA VAL A 130 -16.91 15.08 -7.46
C VAL A 130 -16.43 13.68 -7.81
N TRP A 131 -17.34 12.68 -7.74
CA TRP A 131 -17.05 11.34 -8.22
C TRP A 131 -16.99 11.30 -9.73
N LEU A 132 -15.82 10.93 -10.26
CA LEU A 132 -15.56 10.86 -11.69
C LEU A 132 -15.71 9.42 -12.21
N ALA A 133 -15.99 9.27 -13.52
CA ALA A 133 -15.94 7.99 -14.18
C ALA A 133 -14.52 7.35 -14.08
N HIS A 134 -14.45 6.03 -14.09
CA HIS A 134 -13.20 5.28 -13.89
C HIS A 134 -12.04 5.78 -14.76
N GLY A 135 -12.30 6.01 -16.05
CA GLY A 135 -11.27 6.53 -16.97
C GLY A 135 -10.78 7.93 -16.62
N ASP A 136 -11.71 8.79 -16.20
CA ASP A 136 -11.40 10.17 -15.78
C ASP A 136 -10.64 10.23 -14.47
N ARG A 137 -10.89 9.32 -13.54
CA ARG A 137 -10.11 9.22 -12.29
C ARG A 137 -8.62 8.92 -12.59
N TYR A 138 -8.32 7.99 -13.49
CA TYR A 138 -6.94 7.72 -13.91
C TYR A 138 -6.31 8.88 -14.70
N ALA A 139 -7.07 9.53 -15.58
CA ALA A 139 -6.58 10.73 -16.29
C ALA A 139 -6.26 11.88 -15.31
N ARG A 140 -7.10 12.06 -14.28
CA ARG A 140 -6.84 13.03 -13.21
C ARG A 140 -5.61 12.65 -12.36
N LEU A 141 -5.44 11.37 -12.03
CA LEU A 141 -4.25 10.89 -11.32
C LEU A 141 -2.98 11.10 -12.14
N GLU A 142 -3.05 10.91 -13.45
CA GLU A 142 -1.92 11.17 -14.34
C GLU A 142 -1.49 12.64 -14.31
N GLU A 143 -2.41 13.59 -14.50
CA GLU A 143 -2.12 15.02 -14.40
C GLU A 143 -1.54 15.38 -13.02
N TYR A 144 -2.13 14.79 -11.98
CA TYR A 144 -1.71 14.98 -10.59
C TYR A 144 -0.25 14.59 -10.37
N LEU A 145 0.15 13.41 -10.81
CA LEU A 145 1.52 12.92 -10.70
C LEU A 145 2.51 13.69 -11.60
N GLN A 146 2.08 14.08 -12.79
CA GLN A 146 2.88 14.91 -13.68
C GLN A 146 3.19 16.28 -13.05
N ILE A 147 2.20 16.89 -12.39
CA ILE A 147 2.39 18.17 -11.68
C ILE A 147 3.33 18.00 -10.50
N ILE A 148 3.14 16.99 -9.67
CA ILE A 148 4.01 16.70 -8.53
C ILE A 148 5.46 16.53 -9.02
N ARG A 149 5.68 15.69 -10.02
CA ARG A 149 7.01 15.43 -10.58
C ARG A 149 7.61 16.67 -11.23
N GLY A 150 6.79 17.45 -11.96
CA GLY A 150 7.22 18.71 -12.55
C GLY A 150 7.74 19.72 -11.53
N LEU A 151 7.01 19.90 -10.42
CA LEU A 151 7.42 20.76 -9.31
C LEU A 151 8.69 20.25 -8.59
N TRP A 152 8.88 18.94 -8.50
CA TRP A 152 10.10 18.39 -7.91
C TRP A 152 11.35 18.59 -8.77
N THR A 153 11.19 18.70 -10.10
CA THR A 153 12.32 18.65 -11.04
C THR A 153 12.57 19.96 -11.78
N THR A 154 11.59 20.84 -11.89
CA THR A 154 11.63 22.02 -12.75
C THR A 154 11.40 23.31 -11.96
N ALA A 155 12.21 24.33 -12.18
CA ALA A 155 11.96 25.69 -11.72
C ALA A 155 10.87 26.35 -12.57
N ASP A 156 10.07 27.25 -11.98
CA ASP A 156 9.02 28.02 -12.68
C ASP A 156 8.10 27.11 -13.52
N PHE A 157 7.64 26.03 -12.89
CA PHE A 157 6.86 24.99 -13.54
C PHE A 157 5.48 25.50 -13.96
N ASN A 158 5.14 25.30 -15.23
CA ASN A 158 3.81 25.63 -15.76
C ASN A 158 3.14 24.35 -16.27
N TYR A 159 1.85 24.21 -15.98
CA TYR A 159 1.04 23.08 -16.43
C TYR A 159 -0.38 23.53 -16.77
N ARG A 160 -0.96 23.02 -17.85
CA ARG A 160 -2.33 23.24 -18.22
C ARG A 160 -2.95 21.95 -18.72
N GLY A 161 -3.77 21.33 -17.89
CA GLY A 161 -4.49 20.09 -18.17
C GLY A 161 -6.00 20.25 -18.13
N LYS A 162 -6.70 19.12 -18.15
CA LYS A 162 -8.17 19.07 -18.01
C LYS A 162 -8.63 19.33 -16.59
N TYR A 163 -7.85 18.83 -15.60
CA TYR A 163 -8.23 18.86 -14.19
C TYR A 163 -7.49 19.91 -13.38
N TYR A 164 -6.28 20.28 -13.81
CA TYR A 164 -5.40 21.17 -13.07
C TYR A 164 -4.72 22.20 -13.95
N THR A 165 -4.44 23.34 -13.36
CA THR A 165 -3.61 24.40 -13.96
C THR A 165 -2.61 24.89 -12.91
N ILE A 166 -1.35 24.96 -13.28
CA ILE A 166 -0.27 25.57 -12.49
C ILE A 166 0.33 26.70 -13.29
N THR A 167 0.41 27.87 -12.71
CA THR A 167 1.04 29.05 -13.30
C THR A 167 2.20 29.48 -12.43
N GLN A 168 3.42 29.54 -12.98
CA GLN A 168 4.65 29.94 -12.28
C GLN A 168 4.82 29.16 -10.96
N GLY A 169 4.62 27.84 -11.00
CA GLY A 169 4.74 26.96 -9.83
C GLY A 169 6.18 26.92 -9.31
N ILE A 170 6.38 27.29 -8.06
CA ILE A 170 7.68 27.33 -7.40
C ILE A 170 7.71 26.37 -6.23
N LEU A 171 8.69 25.49 -6.21
CA LEU A 171 9.07 24.67 -5.07
C LEU A 171 10.53 24.97 -4.72
N ALA A 172 10.75 25.84 -3.73
CA ALA A 172 12.09 26.33 -3.39
C ALA A 172 13.02 25.21 -2.92
N GLU A 173 12.50 24.32 -2.07
CA GLU A 173 13.23 23.14 -1.57
C GLU A 173 12.75 21.88 -2.30
N ARG A 174 13.41 21.57 -3.39
CA ARG A 174 13.10 20.34 -4.15
C ARG A 174 13.66 19.11 -3.46
N PRO A 175 12.97 17.97 -3.57
CA PRO A 175 13.43 16.74 -2.92
C PRO A 175 14.67 16.16 -3.60
N THR A 176 15.66 15.73 -2.80
CA THR A 176 16.87 15.04 -3.28
C THR A 176 17.24 13.91 -2.32
N PRO A 177 17.23 12.61 -2.78
CA PRO A 177 16.75 12.15 -4.09
C PRO A 177 15.24 12.38 -4.29
N LEU A 178 14.71 12.12 -5.49
CA LEU A 178 13.27 12.20 -5.71
C LEU A 178 12.55 11.12 -4.89
N PRO A 179 11.35 11.41 -4.34
CA PRO A 179 10.52 10.40 -3.69
C PRO A 179 10.16 9.27 -4.65
N LEU A 180 10.08 8.04 -4.14
CA LEU A 180 9.57 6.90 -4.90
C LEU A 180 8.08 7.10 -5.24
N VAL A 181 7.68 6.68 -6.44
CA VAL A 181 6.29 6.76 -6.91
C VAL A 181 5.73 5.36 -7.10
N PHE A 182 4.76 5.01 -6.28
CA PHE A 182 3.94 3.82 -6.41
C PHE A 182 2.66 4.18 -7.13
N ILE A 183 2.17 3.32 -8.02
CA ILE A 183 0.87 3.48 -8.65
C ILE A 183 0.04 2.25 -8.36
N ALA A 184 -1.09 2.45 -7.66
CA ALA A 184 -1.94 1.37 -7.20
C ALA A 184 -3.03 1.02 -8.22
N GLY A 185 -3.21 -0.27 -8.46
CA GLY A 185 -4.29 -0.81 -9.28
C GLY A 185 -3.82 -1.88 -10.26
N GLU A 186 -4.82 -2.62 -10.81
CA GLU A 186 -4.60 -3.79 -11.66
C GLU A 186 -5.26 -3.62 -13.04
N SER A 187 -5.98 -2.52 -13.26
CA SER A 187 -6.57 -2.22 -14.55
C SER A 187 -5.49 -1.90 -15.59
N GLU A 188 -5.81 -2.05 -16.88
CA GLU A 188 -4.86 -1.68 -17.95
C GLU A 188 -4.40 -0.24 -17.85
N ARG A 189 -5.27 0.67 -17.41
CA ARG A 189 -4.93 2.08 -17.19
C ARG A 189 -3.93 2.25 -16.03
N ALA A 190 -4.10 1.49 -14.94
CA ALA A 190 -3.15 1.50 -13.83
C ALA A 190 -1.79 0.96 -14.27
N ILE A 191 -1.77 -0.16 -14.99
CA ILE A 191 -0.56 -0.80 -15.50
C ILE A 191 0.20 0.14 -16.46
N ASP A 192 -0.53 0.77 -17.38
CA ASP A 192 0.08 1.73 -18.33
C ASP A 192 0.65 2.95 -17.61
N LEU A 193 -0.12 3.53 -16.69
CA LEU A 193 0.33 4.67 -15.91
C LEU A 193 1.56 4.33 -15.05
N ALA A 194 1.56 3.16 -14.41
CA ALA A 194 2.69 2.66 -13.63
C ALA A 194 3.94 2.45 -14.51
N ALA A 195 3.79 1.77 -15.64
CA ALA A 195 4.88 1.55 -16.58
C ALA A 195 5.53 2.85 -17.07
N ARG A 196 4.74 3.91 -17.19
CA ARG A 196 5.18 5.22 -17.71
C ARG A 196 5.74 6.15 -16.62
N LEU A 197 5.11 6.23 -15.45
CA LEU A 197 5.43 7.22 -14.43
C LEU A 197 5.85 6.62 -13.08
N GLY A 198 5.54 5.35 -12.79
CA GLY A 198 5.81 4.72 -11.50
C GLY A 198 7.23 4.18 -11.37
N ASP A 199 7.69 4.06 -10.15
CA ASP A 199 8.84 3.23 -9.76
C ASP A 199 8.34 1.85 -9.34
N TYR A 200 7.11 1.78 -8.80
CA TYR A 200 6.41 0.54 -8.44
C TYR A 200 4.98 0.51 -9.01
N LEU A 201 4.58 -0.64 -9.57
CA LEU A 201 3.17 -1.02 -9.63
C LEU A 201 2.79 -1.65 -8.29
N PHE A 202 1.73 -1.15 -7.63
CA PHE A 202 1.24 -1.68 -6.37
C PHE A 202 -0.10 -2.38 -6.54
N ILE A 203 -0.14 -3.68 -6.27
CA ILE A 203 -1.30 -4.57 -6.48
C ILE A 203 -1.77 -5.22 -5.18
N ASN A 204 -2.99 -5.74 -5.17
CA ASN A 204 -3.39 -6.70 -4.15
C ASN A 204 -2.82 -8.08 -4.49
N ALA A 205 -2.40 -8.81 -3.45
CA ALA A 205 -1.90 -10.16 -3.66
C ALA A 205 -3.04 -11.10 -4.11
N ASP A 206 -2.80 -11.85 -5.16
CA ASP A 206 -3.65 -12.95 -5.64
C ASP A 206 -2.80 -14.24 -5.73
N ASP A 207 -3.31 -15.30 -6.33
CA ASP A 207 -2.49 -16.48 -6.58
C ASP A 207 -1.27 -16.19 -7.46
N VAL A 208 -0.30 -17.10 -7.42
CA VAL A 208 1.01 -16.91 -8.10
C VAL A 208 0.85 -16.72 -9.60
N GLU A 209 -0.07 -17.46 -10.25
CA GLU A 209 -0.24 -17.44 -11.70
C GLU A 209 -0.81 -16.09 -12.17
N LYS A 210 -1.86 -15.58 -11.51
CA LYS A 210 -2.43 -14.27 -11.83
C LYS A 210 -1.45 -13.14 -11.54
N THR A 211 -0.74 -13.23 -10.41
CA THR A 211 0.29 -12.26 -10.05
C THR A 211 1.42 -12.25 -11.10
N ALA A 212 1.89 -13.43 -11.55
CA ALA A 212 2.91 -13.55 -12.59
C ALA A 212 2.50 -12.86 -13.90
N ALA A 213 1.25 -13.04 -14.32
CA ALA A 213 0.74 -12.39 -15.53
C ALA A 213 0.75 -10.84 -15.44
N LEU A 214 0.41 -10.29 -14.26
CA LEU A 214 0.48 -8.83 -14.03
C LEU A 214 1.93 -8.34 -14.00
N VAL A 215 2.82 -9.05 -13.32
CA VAL A 215 4.25 -8.73 -13.23
C VAL A 215 4.89 -8.72 -14.63
N GLU A 216 4.67 -9.77 -15.41
CA GLU A 216 5.16 -9.83 -16.78
C GLU A 216 4.63 -8.68 -17.63
N LYS A 217 3.32 -8.44 -17.56
CA LYS A 217 2.66 -7.39 -18.35
C LYS A 217 3.25 -6.02 -18.06
N VAL A 218 3.36 -5.62 -16.78
CA VAL A 218 3.85 -4.28 -16.43
C VAL A 218 5.34 -4.12 -16.76
N LYS A 219 6.18 -5.12 -16.47
CA LYS A 219 7.61 -5.07 -16.78
C LYS A 219 7.86 -5.00 -18.30
N ARG A 220 7.11 -5.78 -19.08
CA ARG A 220 7.14 -5.70 -20.55
C ARG A 220 6.68 -4.34 -21.07
N TRP A 221 5.56 -3.79 -20.57
CA TRP A 221 5.09 -2.48 -21.02
C TRP A 221 6.06 -1.37 -20.66
N ALA A 222 6.67 -1.39 -19.48
CA ALA A 222 7.70 -0.42 -19.10
C ALA A 222 8.92 -0.47 -20.02
N SER A 223 9.44 -1.69 -20.30
CA SER A 223 10.57 -1.90 -21.22
C SER A 223 10.23 -1.49 -22.65
N ASP A 224 9.19 -2.10 -23.24
CA ASP A 224 8.96 -2.04 -24.69
C ASP A 224 8.39 -0.69 -25.14
N ARG A 225 7.52 -0.08 -24.33
CA ARG A 225 6.84 1.17 -24.71
C ARG A 225 7.55 2.42 -24.20
N TYR A 226 8.20 2.33 -23.04
CA TYR A 226 8.71 3.50 -22.31
C TYR A 226 10.21 3.46 -22.02
N GLN A 227 10.92 2.39 -22.40
CA GLN A 227 12.36 2.17 -22.18
C GLN A 227 12.73 2.37 -20.69
N ARG A 228 11.86 1.87 -19.80
CA ARG A 228 12.00 1.96 -18.34
C ARG A 228 12.03 0.58 -17.70
N GLN A 229 12.56 0.55 -16.51
CA GLN A 229 12.37 -0.57 -15.58
C GLN A 229 11.36 -0.16 -14.52
N ILE A 230 10.57 -1.13 -14.06
CA ILE A 230 9.60 -0.94 -12.98
C ILE A 230 9.66 -2.13 -12.02
N GLN A 231 9.47 -1.85 -10.75
CA GLN A 231 9.33 -2.85 -9.70
C GLN A 231 7.84 -3.15 -9.45
N VAL A 232 7.56 -4.31 -8.84
CA VAL A 232 6.21 -4.69 -8.44
C VAL A 232 6.16 -4.89 -6.94
N ALA A 233 5.28 -4.14 -6.31
CA ALA A 233 4.91 -4.29 -4.91
C ALA A 233 3.52 -4.90 -4.79
N MET A 234 3.30 -5.74 -3.79
CA MET A 234 1.96 -6.26 -3.50
C MET A 234 1.61 -6.16 -2.02
N SER A 235 0.31 -5.99 -1.71
CA SER A 235 -0.18 -6.08 -0.35
C SER A 235 -0.71 -7.49 -0.05
N ALA A 236 -0.29 -8.11 1.05
CA ALA A 236 -0.71 -9.44 1.44
C ALA A 236 -1.07 -9.50 2.93
N PHE A 237 -1.91 -10.46 3.31
CA PHE A 237 -2.21 -10.76 4.70
C PHE A 237 -1.49 -12.04 5.13
N ALA A 238 -0.77 -11.99 6.26
CA ALA A 238 -0.05 -13.15 6.77
C ALA A 238 -0.63 -13.64 8.09
N ILE A 239 -0.76 -14.96 8.22
CA ILE A 239 -1.10 -15.68 9.45
C ILE A 239 -0.04 -16.75 9.65
N VAL A 240 0.96 -16.45 10.48
CA VAL A 240 2.05 -17.38 10.76
C VAL A 240 1.96 -17.85 12.20
N ARG A 241 1.94 -19.16 12.42
CA ARG A 241 1.90 -19.79 13.74
C ARG A 241 2.93 -20.91 13.79
N PRO A 242 3.30 -21.41 14.99
CA PRO A 242 4.27 -22.51 15.13
C PRO A 242 3.95 -23.72 14.28
N THR A 243 2.68 -24.02 14.09
CA THR A 243 2.21 -25.14 13.26
C THR A 243 1.19 -24.67 12.22
N ARG A 244 1.13 -25.41 11.11
CA ARG A 244 0.12 -25.19 10.05
C ARG A 244 -1.31 -25.29 10.60
N VAL A 245 -1.57 -26.25 11.48
CA VAL A 245 -2.90 -26.46 12.07
C VAL A 245 -3.34 -25.23 12.88
N GLU A 246 -2.45 -24.64 13.68
CA GLU A 246 -2.76 -23.42 14.43
C GLU A 246 -3.04 -22.24 13.50
N ALA A 247 -2.28 -22.08 12.42
CA ALA A 247 -2.49 -21.01 11.45
C ALA A 247 -3.83 -21.16 10.72
N GLU A 248 -4.17 -22.37 10.26
CA GLU A 248 -5.46 -22.69 9.62
C GLU A 248 -6.64 -22.49 10.60
N SER A 249 -6.50 -22.94 11.84
CA SER A 249 -7.51 -22.69 12.88
C SER A 249 -7.74 -21.19 13.13
N ARG A 250 -6.67 -20.40 13.07
CA ARG A 250 -6.78 -18.95 13.21
C ARG A 250 -7.50 -18.32 12.03
N LEU A 251 -7.21 -18.74 10.81
CA LEU A 251 -7.91 -18.31 9.59
C LEU A 251 -9.40 -18.63 9.67
N ASP A 252 -9.76 -19.84 10.08
CA ASP A 252 -11.17 -20.25 10.27
C ASP A 252 -11.89 -19.37 11.28
N LYS A 253 -11.21 -18.99 12.38
CA LYS A 253 -11.77 -18.07 13.38
C LYS A 253 -12.04 -16.70 12.78
N ILE A 254 -11.16 -16.19 11.93
CA ILE A 254 -11.33 -14.93 11.21
C ILE A 254 -12.60 -14.98 10.35
N TYR A 255 -12.78 -16.02 9.53
CA TYR A 255 -13.98 -16.17 8.72
C TYR A 255 -15.27 -16.24 9.56
N ARG A 256 -15.26 -16.98 10.68
CA ARG A 256 -16.41 -17.11 11.56
C ARG A 256 -16.77 -15.81 12.30
N SER A 257 -15.80 -14.96 12.58
CA SER A 257 -16.00 -13.68 13.28
C SER A 257 -16.29 -12.50 12.34
N ALA A 258 -16.28 -12.71 11.04
CA ALA A 258 -16.51 -11.65 10.08
C ALA A 258 -17.96 -11.13 10.12
N ASP A 259 -18.12 -9.81 10.19
CA ASP A 259 -19.45 -9.16 10.12
C ASP A 259 -19.94 -9.11 8.67
N THR A 260 -20.81 -10.02 8.33
CA THR A 260 -21.36 -10.13 6.97
C THR A 260 -22.12 -8.90 6.52
N ARG A 261 -22.68 -8.10 7.45
CA ARG A 261 -23.39 -6.84 7.11
C ARG A 261 -22.38 -5.77 6.69
N LYS A 262 -21.27 -5.65 7.43
CA LYS A 262 -20.17 -4.73 7.09
C LYS A 262 -19.51 -5.11 5.76
N ILE A 263 -19.33 -6.41 5.50
CA ILE A 263 -18.79 -6.90 4.23
C ILE A 263 -19.72 -6.57 3.06
N ARG A 264 -21.03 -6.82 3.21
CA ARG A 264 -22.02 -6.45 2.17
C ARG A 264 -22.09 -4.94 1.95
N TYR A 265 -22.06 -4.15 3.02
CA TYR A 265 -21.97 -2.70 2.89
C TYR A 265 -20.74 -2.27 2.10
N PHE A 266 -19.58 -2.84 2.42
CA PHE A 266 -18.36 -2.58 1.68
C PHE A 266 -18.46 -2.96 0.19
N GLN A 267 -19.01 -4.15 -0.12
CA GLN A 267 -19.24 -4.57 -1.51
C GLN A 267 -20.10 -3.57 -2.30
N GLN A 268 -21.12 -2.99 -1.65
CA GLN A 268 -21.99 -1.97 -2.28
C GLN A 268 -21.24 -0.65 -2.54
N GLN A 269 -20.23 -0.34 -1.77
CA GLN A 269 -19.43 0.89 -1.94
C GLN A 269 -18.35 0.78 -3.01
N ILE A 270 -17.98 -0.44 -3.41
CA ILE A 270 -16.99 -0.62 -4.46
C ILE A 270 -17.61 -0.27 -5.81
N ASP A 271 -16.94 0.62 -6.54
CA ASP A 271 -17.35 1.02 -7.89
C ASP A 271 -17.51 -0.21 -8.81
N ALA A 272 -18.63 -0.22 -9.54
CA ALA A 272 -18.93 -1.26 -10.54
C ALA A 272 -17.82 -1.47 -11.60
N ASN A 273 -16.93 -0.48 -11.75
CA ASN A 273 -15.78 -0.53 -12.65
C ASN A 273 -14.45 -0.88 -11.93
N ALA A 274 -14.47 -1.12 -10.62
CA ALA A 274 -13.32 -1.68 -9.93
C ALA A 274 -13.23 -3.17 -10.31
N VAL A 275 -12.16 -3.52 -11.00
CA VAL A 275 -12.00 -4.77 -11.73
C VAL A 275 -12.11 -6.05 -10.87
N ALA A 276 -11.98 -5.94 -9.55
CA ALA A 276 -11.76 -7.12 -8.71
C ALA A 276 -12.94 -7.59 -7.84
N HIS A 277 -14.01 -6.80 -7.60
CA HIS A 277 -14.87 -7.10 -6.43
C HIS A 277 -16.37 -7.27 -6.69
N ASN A 278 -16.87 -6.94 -7.87
CA ASN A 278 -18.32 -6.80 -8.11
C ASN A 278 -19.16 -8.09 -8.20
N LYS A 279 -18.56 -9.26 -8.12
CA LYS A 279 -19.30 -10.55 -8.17
C LYS A 279 -18.78 -11.58 -7.16
N LEU A 280 -17.99 -11.15 -6.20
CA LEU A 280 -17.39 -12.04 -5.20
C LEU A 280 -18.43 -12.40 -4.13
N ASP A 281 -18.43 -13.63 -3.68
CA ASP A 281 -19.10 -14.00 -2.44
C ASP A 281 -18.40 -13.37 -1.21
N ILE A 282 -18.97 -13.56 -0.02
CA ILE A 282 -18.44 -12.97 1.21
C ILE A 282 -17.00 -13.46 1.48
N GLY A 283 -16.73 -14.75 1.32
CA GLY A 283 -15.41 -15.33 1.53
C GLY A 283 -14.38 -14.77 0.55
N GLN A 284 -14.71 -14.75 -0.73
CA GLN A 284 -13.88 -14.19 -1.78
C GLN A 284 -13.62 -12.68 -1.58
N THR A 285 -14.60 -11.94 -1.08
CA THR A 285 -14.42 -10.51 -0.75
C THR A 285 -13.42 -10.33 0.38
N ILE A 286 -13.48 -11.16 1.42
CA ILE A 286 -12.50 -11.16 2.51
C ILE A 286 -11.11 -11.49 1.94
N GLU A 287 -11.00 -12.54 1.16
CA GLU A 287 -9.72 -12.99 0.59
C GLU A 287 -9.07 -11.94 -0.31
N ALA A 288 -9.80 -11.43 -1.28
CA ALA A 288 -9.29 -10.46 -2.24
C ALA A 288 -8.91 -9.12 -1.58
N ASN A 289 -9.80 -8.56 -0.76
CA ASN A 289 -9.55 -7.25 -0.14
C ASN A 289 -8.42 -7.27 0.90
N LEU A 290 -8.20 -8.39 1.57
CA LEU A 290 -7.15 -8.51 2.57
C LEU A 290 -5.81 -8.99 1.98
N GLY A 291 -5.83 -9.56 0.78
CA GLY A 291 -4.66 -10.22 0.19
C GLY A 291 -4.40 -11.62 0.77
N LEU A 292 -5.46 -12.28 1.28
CA LEU A 292 -5.40 -13.67 1.73
C LEU A 292 -5.29 -14.67 0.59
N SER A 293 -5.68 -14.28 -0.63
CA SER A 293 -5.57 -15.11 -1.84
C SER A 293 -4.12 -15.56 -2.11
N ALA A 294 -3.13 -14.80 -1.66
CA ALA A 294 -1.71 -15.18 -1.76
C ALA A 294 -1.31 -16.33 -0.82
N ARG A 295 -2.17 -16.70 0.13
CA ARG A 295 -1.98 -17.86 1.02
C ARG A 295 -0.70 -17.82 1.85
N PHE A 296 -0.31 -16.67 2.41
CA PHE A 296 0.73 -16.58 3.44
C PHE A 296 0.19 -17.05 4.81
N VAL A 297 -0.36 -18.25 4.83
CA VAL A 297 -0.98 -18.88 6.00
C VAL A 297 -0.30 -20.23 6.26
N GLY A 298 0.27 -20.41 7.46
CA GLY A 298 0.92 -21.66 7.82
C GLY A 298 2.01 -21.51 8.88
N ASP A 299 2.85 -22.55 8.97
CA ASP A 299 4.10 -22.49 9.71
C ASP A 299 5.17 -21.67 8.96
N PRO A 300 6.26 -21.25 9.64
CA PRO A 300 7.30 -20.44 9.03
C PRO A 300 7.88 -21.03 7.73
N GLN A 301 8.10 -22.34 7.67
CA GLN A 301 8.66 -22.98 6.48
C GLN A 301 7.71 -22.93 5.28
N THR A 302 6.43 -23.11 5.53
CA THR A 302 5.39 -22.99 4.51
C THR A 302 5.35 -21.57 3.93
N VAL A 303 5.42 -20.55 4.79
CA VAL A 303 5.41 -19.17 4.35
C VAL A 303 6.71 -18.78 3.63
N ILE A 304 7.87 -19.25 4.08
CA ILE A 304 9.15 -19.04 3.38
C ILE A 304 9.13 -19.60 1.96
N ARG A 305 8.57 -20.81 1.76
CA ARG A 305 8.40 -21.34 0.40
C ARG A 305 7.53 -20.46 -0.46
N ARG A 306 6.43 -19.96 0.11
CA ARG A 306 5.52 -19.06 -0.60
C ARG A 306 6.18 -17.73 -0.97
N LEU A 307 7.04 -17.16 -0.11
CA LEU A 307 7.84 -15.97 -0.44
C LEU A 307 8.71 -16.20 -1.66
N ARG A 308 9.37 -17.36 -1.74
CA ARG A 308 10.22 -17.73 -2.89
C ARG A 308 9.40 -17.89 -4.18
N ASP A 309 8.17 -18.40 -4.10
CA ASP A 309 7.27 -18.49 -5.26
C ASP A 309 7.02 -17.08 -5.84
N TYR A 310 6.69 -16.09 -5.00
CA TYR A 310 6.45 -14.71 -5.46
C TYR A 310 7.74 -13.99 -5.90
N GLU A 311 8.85 -14.22 -5.23
CA GLU A 311 10.16 -13.71 -5.68
C GLU A 311 10.50 -14.24 -7.07
N SER A 312 10.29 -15.54 -7.31
CA SER A 312 10.63 -16.20 -8.58
C SER A 312 9.87 -15.66 -9.79
N ILE A 313 8.67 -15.15 -9.60
CA ILE A 313 7.87 -14.50 -10.65
C ILE A 313 8.14 -13.00 -10.78
N GLY A 314 9.07 -12.45 -9.98
CA GLY A 314 9.53 -11.07 -10.09
C GLY A 314 8.75 -10.05 -9.28
N VAL A 315 8.10 -10.44 -8.19
CA VAL A 315 7.64 -9.52 -7.14
C VAL A 315 8.87 -8.99 -6.40
N ASP A 316 8.94 -7.68 -6.21
CA ASP A 316 10.10 -7.00 -5.65
C ASP A 316 9.88 -6.56 -4.19
N LEU A 317 8.61 -6.36 -3.78
CA LEU A 317 8.22 -5.91 -2.44
C LEU A 317 6.89 -6.52 -2.01
N ILE A 318 6.81 -7.00 -0.76
CA ILE A 318 5.53 -7.42 -0.17
C ILE A 318 5.27 -6.60 1.09
N ILE A 319 4.12 -5.90 1.11
CA ILE A 319 3.64 -5.13 2.25
C ILE A 319 2.60 -5.96 2.99
N PHE A 320 2.97 -6.40 4.19
CA PHE A 320 2.15 -7.30 4.98
C PHE A 320 1.16 -6.58 5.89
N LYS A 321 -0.02 -7.18 5.97
CA LYS A 321 -1.06 -6.93 6.97
C LYS A 321 -1.09 -8.12 7.93
N PHE A 322 -1.33 -7.85 9.20
CA PHE A 322 -1.39 -8.88 10.25
C PHE A 322 -2.66 -8.70 11.08
N GLU A 323 -3.10 -9.74 11.76
CA GLU A 323 -4.25 -9.66 12.65
C GLU A 323 -3.93 -8.89 13.94
N SER A 324 -2.95 -9.36 14.71
CA SER A 324 -2.36 -8.63 15.84
C SER A 324 -1.09 -7.93 15.35
N THR A 325 -1.26 -6.72 14.76
CA THR A 325 -0.23 -6.11 13.92
C THR A 325 1.15 -6.02 14.59
N ARG A 326 1.21 -5.70 15.90
CA ARG A 326 2.50 -5.58 16.61
C ARG A 326 3.18 -6.93 16.83
N GLU A 327 2.46 -7.86 17.45
CA GLU A 327 2.98 -9.16 17.82
C GLU A 327 3.25 -10.05 16.62
N ASP A 328 2.30 -10.08 15.68
CA ASP A 328 2.42 -10.90 14.48
C ASP A 328 3.53 -10.37 13.54
N ALA A 329 3.73 -9.05 13.46
CA ALA A 329 4.82 -8.48 12.67
C ALA A 329 6.20 -8.85 13.24
N LEU A 330 6.38 -8.79 14.58
CA LEU A 330 7.62 -9.25 15.22
C LEU A 330 7.86 -10.74 15.00
N TYR A 331 6.84 -11.55 15.24
CA TYR A 331 6.94 -13.00 15.05
C TYR A 331 7.26 -13.34 13.59
N PHE A 332 6.61 -12.66 12.64
CA PHE A 332 6.86 -12.83 11.20
C PHE A 332 8.31 -12.48 10.85
N HIS A 333 8.83 -11.35 11.36
CA HIS A 333 10.22 -10.99 11.12
C HIS A 333 11.17 -12.07 11.61
N GLN A 334 11.10 -12.43 12.89
CA GLN A 334 12.00 -13.37 13.53
C GLN A 334 11.91 -14.80 12.96
N GLN A 335 10.71 -15.26 12.63
CA GLN A 335 10.49 -16.64 12.21
C GLN A 335 10.49 -16.83 10.69
N VAL A 336 10.25 -15.78 9.93
CA VAL A 336 10.12 -15.86 8.46
C VAL A 336 11.21 -15.04 7.77
N ILE A 337 11.30 -13.71 8.00
CA ILE A 337 12.22 -12.85 7.25
C ILE A 337 13.67 -13.20 7.56
N ASP A 338 14.04 -13.32 8.84
CA ASP A 338 15.41 -13.68 9.23
C ASP A 338 15.85 -15.03 8.65
N ARG A 339 14.94 -16.02 8.63
CA ARG A 339 15.25 -17.35 8.07
C ARG A 339 15.21 -17.38 6.54
N TYR A 340 14.42 -16.51 5.93
CA TYR A 340 14.39 -16.33 4.48
C TYR A 340 15.71 -15.74 3.98
N ALA A 341 16.22 -14.71 4.67
CA ALA A 341 17.49 -14.06 4.36
C ALA A 341 18.71 -14.97 4.68
N HIS A 342 18.60 -15.81 5.72
CA HIS A 342 19.68 -16.70 6.18
C HIS A 342 19.23 -18.16 6.19
N PRO A 343 19.17 -18.84 5.01
CA PRO A 343 18.62 -20.19 4.88
C PRO A 343 19.42 -21.28 5.62
N TYR A 344 20.63 -20.97 6.10
CA TYR A 344 21.44 -21.86 6.93
C TYR A 344 21.42 -21.35 8.38
N PRO A 345 21.23 -22.23 9.40
CA PRO A 345 21.34 -21.83 10.78
C PRO A 345 22.71 -21.20 11.01
N LEU A 346 22.72 -19.97 11.55
CA LEU A 346 23.95 -19.39 12.08
C LEU A 346 24.46 -20.38 13.14
N ILE A 347 25.54 -21.09 12.82
CA ILE A 347 26.23 -21.91 13.81
C ILE A 347 26.74 -20.90 14.84
N SER A 348 26.06 -20.86 16.00
CA SER A 348 26.52 -20.06 17.14
C SER A 348 27.93 -20.47 17.47
N ARG A 349 28.89 -19.58 17.19
CA ARG A 349 30.28 -19.69 17.67
C ARG A 349 30.30 -19.28 19.14
#